data_4c2d8ab345a69b80bba20837056fc1fd
#
_entry.id   4c2d8ab345a69b80bba20837056fc1fd
#
_cell.length_a   1.000
_cell.length_b   1.000
_cell.length_c   1.000
_cell.angle_alpha   90.00
_cell.angle_beta   90.00
_cell.angle_gamma   90.00
#
_symmetry.space_group_name_H-M   'P 1'
#
loop_
_entity.id
_entity.type
_entity.pdbx_description
1 polymer ?
#
loop_
_entity_poly.entity_id
_entity_poly.type
_entity_poly.pdbx_seq_one_letter_code
_entity_poly.pdbx_strand_id
1 'polypeptide(L)'
;GITYKVVDDLTIFNEVNNGNINLCTTLVTDMSELFKDNTSFNSNINFWDTSNVIDMSYMFNRSFLFNQEISKWNTSKLEDMKGMFLQASSFNQYIGNWETSTVKDMSKVFREASSFNKDIENWDVSNVQSMSQMFMGAIQFNQLIGNWNTSNVNDMSSMFNGAESFNQKIGEWNTLKVTNMDNMFRKAISFNQDLTGWCISKIGSEPSFFSTNSPLENT
;
A
#
# COMPACT_ATOMS: atom_id res chain seq x y z
N GLY A 1 -20.98 -29.77 7.67
CA GLY A 1 -19.65 -29.19 7.45
C GLY A 1 -19.72 -28.12 6.38
N ILE A 2 -18.77 -27.18 6.35
CA ILE A 2 -18.65 -26.20 5.26
C ILE A 2 -18.01 -26.91 4.06
N THR A 3 -18.62 -26.81 2.89
CA THR A 3 -18.03 -27.31 1.64
C THR A 3 -17.30 -26.16 0.94
N TYR A 4 -16.03 -26.37 0.60
CA TYR A 4 -15.23 -25.39 -0.15
C TYR A 4 -15.22 -25.77 -1.63
N LYS A 5 -15.46 -24.78 -2.50
CA LYS A 5 -15.37 -24.97 -3.95
C LYS A 5 -13.94 -24.66 -4.40
N VAL A 6 -13.33 -25.57 -5.15
CA VAL A 6 -12.02 -25.33 -5.76
C VAL A 6 -12.19 -24.34 -6.91
N VAL A 7 -11.34 -23.32 -6.95
CA VAL A 7 -11.33 -22.27 -7.97
C VAL A 7 -9.90 -22.05 -8.49
N ASP A 8 -9.84 -21.49 -9.69
CA ASP A 8 -8.67 -21.00 -10.39
C ASP A 8 -8.89 -19.57 -10.89
N ASP A 9 -7.95 -18.99 -11.62
CA ASP A 9 -8.02 -17.61 -12.13
C ASP A 9 -9.24 -17.38 -13.07
N LEU A 10 -9.75 -18.43 -13.73
CA LEU A 10 -10.90 -18.31 -14.62
C LEU A 10 -12.24 -18.31 -13.90
N THR A 11 -12.30 -18.89 -12.72
CA THR A 11 -13.54 -19.19 -12.01
C THR A 11 -13.76 -18.37 -10.74
N ILE A 12 -12.68 -17.89 -10.10
CA ILE A 12 -12.77 -17.19 -8.82
C ILE A 12 -13.64 -15.93 -8.89
N PHE A 13 -13.52 -15.10 -9.95
CA PHE A 13 -14.33 -13.88 -10.12
C PHE A 13 -15.83 -14.18 -10.16
N ASN A 14 -16.24 -15.23 -10.89
CA ASN A 14 -17.65 -15.60 -10.99
C ASN A 14 -18.19 -16.06 -9.63
N GLU A 15 -17.43 -16.84 -8.86
CA GLU A 15 -17.83 -17.30 -7.54
C GLU A 15 -17.98 -16.14 -6.57
N VAL A 16 -17.01 -15.24 -6.52
CA VAL A 16 -17.03 -14.06 -5.65
C VAL A 16 -18.19 -13.14 -6.02
N ASN A 17 -18.43 -12.86 -7.30
CA ASN A 17 -19.53 -12.04 -7.77
C ASN A 17 -20.89 -12.64 -7.45
N ASN A 18 -21.00 -13.98 -7.35
CA ASN A 18 -22.21 -14.67 -6.88
C ASN A 18 -22.31 -14.73 -5.35
N GLY A 19 -21.41 -14.07 -4.62
CA GLY A 19 -21.39 -14.02 -3.16
C GLY A 19 -20.80 -15.26 -2.48
N ASN A 20 -20.22 -16.20 -3.24
CA ASN A 20 -19.57 -17.37 -2.68
C ASN A 20 -18.12 -17.06 -2.30
N ILE A 21 -17.82 -17.11 -1.00
CA ILE A 21 -16.47 -16.93 -0.46
C ILE A 21 -15.89 -18.21 0.15
N ASN A 22 -16.66 -19.30 0.23
CA ASN A 22 -16.19 -20.60 0.72
C ASN A 22 -15.40 -21.30 -0.39
N LEU A 23 -14.21 -20.75 -0.67
CA LEU A 23 -13.37 -21.16 -1.80
C LEU A 23 -12.07 -21.80 -1.33
N CYS A 24 -11.61 -22.83 -2.07
CA CYS A 24 -10.25 -23.35 -2.01
C CYS A 24 -9.46 -22.65 -3.13
N THR A 25 -8.58 -21.74 -2.76
CA THR A 25 -7.90 -20.80 -3.65
C THR A 25 -6.47 -21.22 -4.03
N THR A 26 -6.07 -22.45 -3.69
CA THR A 26 -4.70 -22.96 -3.91
C THR A 26 -4.22 -22.87 -5.37
N LEU A 27 -5.15 -22.90 -6.35
CA LEU A 27 -4.81 -22.81 -7.78
C LEU A 27 -4.84 -21.38 -8.32
N VAL A 28 -5.18 -20.39 -7.48
CA VAL A 28 -5.31 -18.98 -7.91
C VAL A 28 -3.94 -18.31 -7.86
N THR A 29 -3.60 -17.64 -8.95
CA THR A 29 -2.37 -16.85 -9.08
C THR A 29 -2.66 -15.35 -9.24
N ASP A 30 -3.86 -14.99 -9.68
CA ASP A 30 -4.33 -13.62 -9.90
C ASP A 30 -5.60 -13.34 -9.10
N MET A 31 -5.49 -12.42 -8.13
CA MET A 31 -6.60 -11.88 -7.33
C MET A 31 -6.79 -10.38 -7.57
N SER A 32 -6.22 -9.84 -8.66
CA SER A 32 -6.33 -8.43 -9.00
C SER A 32 -7.80 -8.02 -9.15
N GLU A 33 -8.14 -6.85 -8.62
CA GLU A 33 -9.48 -6.26 -8.71
C GLU A 33 -10.66 -7.11 -8.14
N LEU A 34 -10.39 -8.24 -7.45
CA LEU A 34 -11.41 -9.25 -7.09
C LEU A 34 -12.58 -8.70 -6.28
N PHE A 35 -12.35 -7.73 -5.40
CA PHE A 35 -13.38 -7.03 -4.62
C PHE A 35 -13.47 -5.53 -4.94
N LYS A 36 -12.89 -5.11 -6.07
CA LYS A 36 -12.94 -3.71 -6.51
C LYS A 36 -14.39 -3.22 -6.63
N ASP A 37 -14.63 -2.00 -6.13
CA ASP A 37 -15.95 -1.38 -6.11
C ASP A 37 -17.01 -2.14 -5.28
N ASN A 38 -16.65 -3.21 -4.58
CA ASN A 38 -17.56 -3.88 -3.65
C ASN A 38 -17.57 -3.13 -2.30
N THR A 39 -18.31 -2.02 -2.27
CA THR A 39 -18.30 -1.04 -1.17
C THR A 39 -18.74 -1.59 0.18
N SER A 40 -19.48 -2.69 0.20
CA SER A 40 -20.02 -3.34 1.40
C SER A 40 -19.29 -4.62 1.80
N PHE A 41 -18.32 -5.07 1.01
CA PHE A 41 -17.62 -6.32 1.30
C PHE A 41 -16.86 -6.23 2.63
N ASN A 42 -17.15 -7.14 3.54
CA ASN A 42 -16.45 -7.29 4.82
C ASN A 42 -16.56 -8.72 5.36
N SER A 43 -16.49 -9.73 4.50
CA SER A 43 -16.53 -11.12 4.93
C SER A 43 -15.14 -11.67 5.24
N ASN A 44 -15.09 -12.63 6.19
CA ASN A 44 -13.83 -13.26 6.56
C ASN A 44 -13.33 -14.16 5.42
N ILE A 45 -12.11 -13.88 4.95
CA ILE A 45 -11.38 -14.61 3.91
C ILE A 45 -9.95 -14.95 4.35
N ASN A 46 -9.63 -14.84 5.66
CA ASN A 46 -8.29 -15.12 6.21
C ASN A 46 -7.86 -16.59 6.03
N PHE A 47 -8.81 -17.49 5.72
CA PHE A 47 -8.56 -18.90 5.45
C PHE A 47 -8.18 -19.22 3.99
N TRP A 48 -8.25 -18.26 3.10
CA TRP A 48 -7.84 -18.45 1.71
C TRP A 48 -6.34 -18.76 1.63
N ASP A 49 -5.99 -19.72 0.80
CA ASP A 49 -4.61 -20.04 0.47
C ASP A 49 -4.11 -19.07 -0.62
N THR A 50 -3.19 -18.20 -0.26
CA THR A 50 -2.61 -17.21 -1.15
C THR A 50 -1.17 -17.54 -1.57
N SER A 51 -0.69 -18.74 -1.26
CA SER A 51 0.72 -19.15 -1.45
C SER A 51 1.18 -19.16 -2.91
N ASN A 52 0.25 -19.16 -3.86
CA ASN A 52 0.54 -19.09 -5.29
C ASN A 52 0.17 -17.75 -5.92
N VAL A 53 -0.38 -16.80 -5.16
CA VAL A 53 -0.83 -15.51 -5.70
C VAL A 53 0.37 -14.62 -6.00
N ILE A 54 0.38 -14.08 -7.22
CA ILE A 54 1.42 -13.20 -7.76
C ILE A 54 0.90 -11.76 -7.86
N ASP A 55 -0.39 -11.59 -8.16
CA ASP A 55 -1.03 -10.30 -8.36
C ASP A 55 -2.24 -10.10 -7.43
N MET A 56 -2.19 -9.05 -6.61
CA MET A 56 -3.29 -8.55 -5.77
C MET A 56 -3.57 -7.06 -6.05
N SER A 57 -3.17 -6.58 -7.23
CA SER A 57 -3.36 -5.16 -7.57
C SER A 57 -4.84 -4.78 -7.54
N TYR A 58 -5.13 -3.65 -6.90
CA TYR A 58 -6.48 -3.10 -6.74
C TYR A 58 -7.53 -4.05 -6.12
N MET A 59 -7.11 -5.15 -5.47
CA MET A 59 -8.02 -6.19 -4.96
C MET A 59 -9.16 -5.63 -4.11
N PHE A 60 -8.89 -4.68 -3.20
CA PHE A 60 -9.89 -4.04 -2.34
C PHE A 60 -10.11 -2.56 -2.67
N ASN A 61 -9.80 -2.15 -3.92
CA ASN A 61 -10.02 -0.77 -4.33
C ASN A 61 -11.50 -0.38 -4.15
N ARG A 62 -11.76 0.66 -3.34
CA ARG A 62 -13.10 1.16 -2.97
C ARG A 62 -13.98 0.15 -2.22
N SER A 63 -13.40 -0.87 -1.60
CA SER A 63 -14.08 -1.72 -0.63
C SER A 63 -14.14 -0.99 0.72
N PHE A 64 -14.99 0.02 0.83
CA PHE A 64 -14.99 0.99 1.94
C PHE A 64 -15.15 0.36 3.33
N LEU A 65 -15.90 -0.74 3.44
CA LEU A 65 -16.17 -1.42 4.71
C LEU A 65 -15.18 -2.55 5.02
N PHE A 66 -14.31 -2.91 4.08
CA PHE A 66 -13.40 -4.03 4.29
C PHE A 66 -12.43 -3.76 5.44
N ASN A 67 -12.50 -4.60 6.48
CA ASN A 67 -11.63 -4.54 7.65
C ASN A 67 -11.48 -5.92 8.30
N GLN A 68 -11.40 -7.00 7.51
CA GLN A 68 -11.19 -8.35 8.03
C GLN A 68 -9.71 -8.67 8.17
N GLU A 69 -9.40 -9.52 9.15
CA GLU A 69 -8.05 -10.07 9.32
C GLU A 69 -7.62 -10.84 8.08
N ILE A 70 -6.41 -10.56 7.62
CA ILE A 70 -5.74 -11.23 6.47
C ILE A 70 -4.27 -11.50 6.79
N SER A 71 -3.91 -11.53 8.07
CA SER A 71 -2.54 -11.74 8.54
C SER A 71 -1.99 -13.14 8.24
N LYS A 72 -2.86 -14.13 7.95
CA LYS A 72 -2.45 -15.50 7.60
C LYS A 72 -2.09 -15.67 6.13
N TRP A 73 -2.32 -14.68 5.31
CA TRP A 73 -1.99 -14.78 3.90
C TRP A 73 -0.49 -14.93 3.67
N ASN A 74 -0.13 -15.90 2.84
CA ASN A 74 1.23 -16.09 2.38
C ASN A 74 1.47 -15.21 1.15
N THR A 75 2.34 -14.21 1.29
CA THR A 75 2.65 -13.21 0.25
C THR A 75 4.04 -13.43 -0.38
N SER A 76 4.67 -14.57 -0.14
CA SER A 76 6.05 -14.85 -0.57
C SER A 76 6.27 -14.82 -2.09
N LYS A 77 5.19 -14.94 -2.88
CA LYS A 77 5.24 -14.85 -4.36
C LYS A 77 4.61 -13.56 -4.91
N LEU A 78 4.13 -12.67 -4.03
CA LEU A 78 3.43 -11.47 -4.46
C LEU A 78 4.38 -10.50 -5.14
N GLU A 79 4.14 -10.18 -6.42
CA GLU A 79 4.93 -9.23 -7.21
C GLU A 79 4.22 -7.88 -7.40
N ASP A 80 2.89 -7.89 -7.45
CA ASP A 80 2.09 -6.66 -7.62
C ASP A 80 1.02 -6.51 -6.52
N MET A 81 1.10 -5.41 -5.78
CA MET A 81 0.09 -4.99 -4.82
C MET A 81 -0.36 -3.53 -5.02
N LYS A 82 -0.12 -2.98 -6.21
CA LYS A 82 -0.49 -1.62 -6.57
C LYS A 82 -1.96 -1.34 -6.27
N GLY A 83 -2.20 -0.27 -5.50
CA GLY A 83 -3.56 0.17 -5.17
C GLY A 83 -4.40 -0.87 -4.43
N MET A 84 -3.80 -1.89 -3.81
CA MET A 84 -4.54 -3.00 -3.19
C MET A 84 -5.64 -2.53 -2.23
N PHE A 85 -5.36 -1.51 -1.40
CA PHE A 85 -6.30 -0.92 -0.45
C PHE A 85 -6.68 0.52 -0.81
N LEU A 86 -6.59 0.89 -2.10
CA LEU A 86 -6.98 2.22 -2.57
C LEU A 86 -8.42 2.51 -2.14
N GLN A 87 -8.61 3.58 -1.35
CA GLN A 87 -9.92 3.98 -0.80
C GLN A 87 -10.62 2.92 0.08
N ALA A 88 -9.92 1.90 0.57
CA ALA A 88 -10.46 1.00 1.59
C ALA A 88 -10.47 1.72 2.96
N SER A 89 -11.38 2.66 3.14
CA SER A 89 -11.35 3.66 4.21
C SER A 89 -11.44 3.08 5.63
N SER A 90 -12.05 1.90 5.81
CA SER A 90 -12.14 1.22 7.11
C SER A 90 -10.97 0.28 7.40
N PHE A 91 -10.13 -0.03 6.38
CA PHE A 91 -9.09 -1.03 6.54
C PHE A 91 -8.03 -0.59 7.57
N ASN A 92 -7.87 -1.40 8.62
CA ASN A 92 -6.86 -1.17 9.67
C ASN A 92 -6.45 -2.50 10.34
N GLN A 93 -6.13 -3.54 9.54
CA GLN A 93 -5.71 -4.84 10.06
C GLN A 93 -4.19 -5.01 9.99
N TYR A 94 -3.64 -5.87 10.85
CA TYR A 94 -2.20 -6.14 10.90
C TYR A 94 -1.76 -6.97 9.68
N ILE A 95 -0.80 -6.44 8.95
CA ILE A 95 -0.17 -7.04 7.76
C ILE A 95 1.36 -6.87 7.78
N GLY A 96 1.92 -6.52 8.94
CA GLY A 96 3.37 -6.30 9.09
C GLY A 96 4.22 -7.57 8.95
N ASN A 97 3.60 -8.75 8.98
CA ASN A 97 4.25 -10.05 8.75
C ASN A 97 4.26 -10.48 7.27
N TRP A 98 3.71 -9.68 6.36
CA TRP A 98 3.74 -10.03 4.95
C TRP A 98 5.17 -9.96 4.38
N GLU A 99 5.51 -10.93 3.54
CA GLU A 99 6.74 -10.92 2.76
C GLU A 99 6.53 -10.03 1.54
N THR A 100 7.36 -8.98 1.41
CA THR A 100 7.21 -7.96 0.36
C THR A 100 8.45 -7.83 -0.52
N SER A 101 9.45 -8.67 -0.30
CA SER A 101 10.75 -8.61 -1.00
C SER A 101 10.68 -8.78 -2.52
N THR A 102 9.61 -9.37 -3.04
CA THR A 102 9.36 -9.57 -4.48
C THR A 102 8.61 -8.41 -5.14
N VAL A 103 8.01 -7.52 -4.34
CA VAL A 103 7.17 -6.42 -4.82
C VAL A 103 8.01 -5.32 -5.46
N LYS A 104 7.61 -4.86 -6.66
CA LYS A 104 8.29 -3.80 -7.43
C LYS A 104 7.52 -2.48 -7.49
N ASP A 105 6.19 -2.54 -7.41
CA ASP A 105 5.31 -1.35 -7.43
C ASP A 105 4.39 -1.34 -6.21
N MET A 106 4.63 -0.39 -5.30
CA MET A 106 3.78 -0.12 -4.14
C MET A 106 2.95 1.17 -4.32
N SER A 107 2.83 1.65 -5.55
CA SER A 107 2.07 2.87 -5.80
C SER A 107 0.60 2.70 -5.39
N LYS A 108 0.06 3.71 -4.70
CA LYS A 108 -1.35 3.80 -4.29
C LYS A 108 -1.83 2.72 -3.31
N VAL A 109 -0.96 1.89 -2.71
CA VAL A 109 -1.39 0.75 -1.86
C VAL A 109 -2.39 1.18 -0.80
N PHE A 110 -2.12 2.27 -0.06
CA PHE A 110 -3.00 2.82 0.98
C PHE A 110 -3.56 4.20 0.64
N ARG A 111 -3.61 4.55 -0.66
CA ARG A 111 -4.16 5.85 -1.03
C ARG A 111 -5.61 5.97 -0.55
N GLU A 112 -5.88 7.01 0.25
CA GLU A 112 -7.18 7.29 0.85
C GLU A 112 -7.73 6.14 1.75
N ALA A 113 -6.86 5.22 2.22
CA ALA A 113 -7.17 4.29 3.30
C ALA A 113 -7.09 5.03 4.65
N SER A 114 -8.07 5.87 4.93
CA SER A 114 -8.03 6.90 5.97
C SER A 114 -7.84 6.36 7.40
N SER A 115 -8.26 5.12 7.67
CA SER A 115 -8.11 4.48 8.99
C SER A 115 -6.81 3.69 9.15
N PHE A 116 -6.06 3.43 8.06
CA PHE A 116 -4.90 2.56 8.13
C PHE A 116 -3.78 3.18 8.98
N ASN A 117 -3.40 2.49 10.05
CA ASN A 117 -2.29 2.87 10.94
C ASN A 117 -1.70 1.64 11.63
N LYS A 118 -1.44 0.54 10.90
CA LYS A 118 -0.78 -0.66 11.45
C LYS A 118 0.69 -0.68 11.09
N ASP A 119 1.46 -1.30 11.98
CA ASP A 119 2.90 -1.47 11.82
C ASP A 119 3.24 -2.26 10.56
N ILE A 120 4.12 -1.69 9.74
CA ILE A 120 4.69 -2.24 8.50
C ILE A 120 6.20 -1.98 8.44
N GLU A 121 6.85 -1.71 9.57
CA GLU A 121 8.28 -1.42 9.66
C GLU A 121 9.13 -2.52 9.03
N ASN A 122 8.69 -3.79 9.18
CA ASN A 122 9.42 -4.96 8.69
C ASN A 122 9.22 -5.28 7.20
N TRP A 123 8.44 -4.50 6.47
CA TRP A 123 8.32 -4.70 5.04
C TRP A 123 9.66 -4.50 4.32
N ASP A 124 10.08 -5.48 3.54
CA ASP A 124 11.24 -5.33 2.66
C ASP A 124 10.82 -4.60 1.37
N VAL A 125 11.25 -3.35 1.28
CA VAL A 125 10.98 -2.49 0.11
C VAL A 125 12.20 -2.32 -0.80
N SER A 126 13.23 -3.13 -0.61
CA SER A 126 14.51 -2.98 -1.31
C SER A 126 14.42 -3.16 -2.83
N ASN A 127 13.39 -3.83 -3.33
CA ASN A 127 13.14 -4.01 -4.77
C ASN A 127 12.08 -3.05 -5.33
N VAL A 128 11.47 -2.20 -4.49
CA VAL A 128 10.42 -1.27 -4.91
C VAL A 128 10.99 -0.12 -5.74
N GLN A 129 10.36 0.13 -6.89
CA GLN A 129 10.73 1.19 -7.82
C GLN A 129 9.78 2.41 -7.72
N SER A 130 8.51 2.18 -7.40
CA SER A 130 7.53 3.26 -7.24
C SER A 130 6.78 3.15 -5.92
N MET A 131 6.75 4.28 -5.19
CA MET A 131 5.93 4.50 -4.00
C MET A 131 4.96 5.68 -4.22
N SER A 132 4.71 6.03 -5.49
CA SER A 132 3.85 7.16 -5.84
C SER A 132 2.48 7.03 -5.20
N GLN A 133 2.04 8.06 -4.49
CA GLN A 133 0.73 8.13 -3.83
C GLN A 133 0.46 7.02 -2.79
N MET A 134 1.50 6.31 -2.29
CA MET A 134 1.31 5.13 -1.42
C MET A 134 0.45 5.44 -0.19
N PHE A 135 0.66 6.57 0.47
CA PHE A 135 -0.09 7.03 1.64
C PHE A 135 -0.86 8.33 1.40
N MET A 136 -1.11 8.68 0.12
CA MET A 136 -1.88 9.88 -0.19
C MET A 136 -3.26 9.82 0.46
N GLY A 137 -3.60 10.78 1.32
CA GLY A 137 -4.88 10.82 2.04
C GLY A 137 -5.05 9.72 3.10
N ALA A 138 -4.00 8.99 3.47
CA ALA A 138 -4.01 8.07 4.61
C ALA A 138 -3.92 8.89 5.92
N ILE A 139 -5.02 9.48 6.33
CA ILE A 139 -5.10 10.54 7.36
C ILE A 139 -4.48 10.10 8.69
N GLN A 140 -4.71 8.85 9.11
CA GLN A 140 -4.26 8.35 10.43
C GLN A 140 -2.87 7.71 10.37
N PHE A 141 -2.28 7.49 9.20
CA PHE A 141 -1.01 6.79 9.08
C PHE A 141 0.14 7.55 9.73
N ASN A 142 0.79 6.92 10.71
CA ASN A 142 1.97 7.47 11.40
C ASN A 142 2.88 6.36 11.96
N GLN A 143 3.12 5.29 11.20
CA GLN A 143 3.96 4.17 11.63
C GLN A 143 5.43 4.35 11.22
N LEU A 144 6.33 3.68 11.97
CA LEU A 144 7.77 3.70 11.72
C LEU A 144 8.07 3.07 10.35
N ILE A 145 8.69 3.85 9.48
CA ILE A 145 9.15 3.41 8.14
C ILE A 145 10.55 3.96 7.81
N GLY A 146 11.22 4.55 8.79
CA GLY A 146 12.54 5.17 8.61
C GLY A 146 13.62 4.18 8.20
N ASN A 147 13.50 2.91 8.58
CA ASN A 147 14.47 1.84 8.28
C ASN A 147 14.30 1.22 6.88
N TRP A 148 13.31 1.65 6.11
CA TRP A 148 13.08 1.12 4.77
C TRP A 148 14.26 1.40 3.82
N ASN A 149 14.71 0.39 3.10
CA ASN A 149 15.74 0.54 2.06
C ASN A 149 15.12 1.08 0.77
N THR A 150 15.15 2.40 0.59
CA THR A 150 14.58 3.09 -0.57
C THR A 150 15.53 3.23 -1.77
N SER A 151 16.66 2.55 -1.76
CA SER A 151 17.75 2.75 -2.74
C SER A 151 17.36 2.44 -4.20
N ASN A 152 16.26 1.75 -4.45
CA ASN A 152 15.76 1.47 -5.79
C ASN A 152 14.53 2.33 -6.19
N VAL A 153 14.01 3.13 -5.27
CA VAL A 153 12.83 3.97 -5.55
C VAL A 153 13.21 5.13 -6.49
N ASN A 154 12.41 5.32 -7.54
CA ASN A 154 12.58 6.41 -8.49
C ASN A 154 11.40 7.40 -8.52
N ASP A 155 10.21 7.01 -8.01
CA ASP A 155 9.04 7.87 -7.93
C ASP A 155 8.43 7.85 -6.52
N MET A 156 8.46 9.01 -5.85
CA MET A 156 7.85 9.27 -4.55
C MET A 156 6.76 10.37 -4.63
N SER A 157 6.26 10.66 -5.84
CA SER A 157 5.30 11.73 -6.06
C SER A 157 4.03 11.52 -5.22
N SER A 158 3.59 12.57 -4.55
CA SER A 158 2.39 12.58 -3.70
C SER A 158 2.35 11.51 -2.60
N MET A 159 3.50 10.89 -2.23
CA MET A 159 3.51 9.74 -1.31
C MET A 159 2.78 10.02 0.01
N PHE A 160 2.96 11.20 0.59
CA PHE A 160 2.33 11.63 1.84
C PHE A 160 1.39 12.82 1.67
N ASN A 161 0.92 13.10 0.44
CA ASN A 161 0.00 14.20 0.21
C ASN A 161 -1.30 13.99 0.99
N GLY A 162 -1.60 14.87 1.95
CA GLY A 162 -2.76 14.75 2.83
C GLY A 162 -2.68 13.63 3.88
N ALA A 163 -1.49 13.07 4.13
CA ALA A 163 -1.25 12.18 5.27
C ALA A 163 -1.10 13.04 6.55
N GLU A 164 -2.21 13.47 7.09
CA GLU A 164 -2.28 14.54 8.10
C GLU A 164 -1.55 14.22 9.40
N SER A 165 -1.54 12.93 9.82
CA SER A 165 -0.90 12.50 11.06
C SER A 165 0.57 12.12 10.89
N PHE A 166 1.06 11.95 9.65
CA PHE A 166 2.41 11.42 9.41
C PHE A 166 3.50 12.39 9.88
N ASN A 167 4.37 11.91 10.78
CA ASN A 167 5.52 12.67 11.29
C ASN A 167 6.67 11.76 11.73
N GLN A 168 6.99 10.71 10.95
CA GLN A 168 8.08 9.80 11.28
C GLN A 168 9.41 10.22 10.65
N LYS A 169 10.51 9.85 11.30
CA LYS A 169 11.87 10.13 10.83
C LYS A 169 12.16 9.31 9.56
N ILE A 170 12.38 9.99 8.45
CA ILE A 170 12.70 9.41 7.14
C ILE A 170 13.92 10.08 6.49
N GLY A 171 14.67 10.90 7.24
CA GLY A 171 15.84 11.62 6.75
C GLY A 171 16.98 10.70 6.27
N GLU A 172 17.01 9.45 6.74
CA GLU A 172 18.01 8.44 6.34
C GLU A 172 17.65 7.71 5.03
N TRP A 173 16.51 7.99 4.43
CA TRP A 173 16.14 7.35 3.16
C TRP A 173 17.13 7.67 2.05
N ASN A 174 17.50 6.65 1.28
CA ASN A 174 18.35 6.83 0.10
C ASN A 174 17.51 7.34 -1.08
N THR A 175 17.68 8.61 -1.42
CA THR A 175 16.94 9.30 -2.49
C THR A 175 17.76 9.48 -3.78
N LEU A 176 18.94 8.86 -3.89
CA LEU A 176 19.85 9.00 -5.04
C LEU A 176 19.24 8.65 -6.40
N LYS A 177 18.24 7.78 -6.45
CA LYS A 177 17.57 7.38 -7.69
C LYS A 177 16.25 8.12 -7.93
N VAL A 178 15.76 8.87 -6.96
CA VAL A 178 14.45 9.54 -7.07
C VAL A 178 14.50 10.65 -8.10
N THR A 179 13.56 10.63 -9.02
CA THR A 179 13.42 11.61 -10.10
C THR A 179 12.15 12.45 -9.96
N ASN A 180 11.19 12.04 -9.12
CA ASN A 180 9.93 12.74 -8.92
C ASN A 180 9.51 12.72 -7.45
N MET A 181 9.34 13.92 -6.87
CA MET A 181 8.82 14.16 -5.52
C MET A 181 7.69 15.21 -5.53
N ASP A 182 7.03 15.44 -6.67
CA ASP A 182 5.95 16.42 -6.76
C ASP A 182 4.86 16.13 -5.73
N ASN A 183 4.40 17.16 -5.01
CA ASN A 183 3.36 17.09 -4.00
C ASN A 183 3.65 16.12 -2.82
N MET A 184 4.90 15.69 -2.59
CA MET A 184 5.19 14.57 -1.68
C MET A 184 4.62 14.81 -0.27
N PHE A 185 4.76 16.02 0.29
CA PHE A 185 4.26 16.40 1.62
C PHE A 185 3.17 17.47 1.58
N ARG A 186 2.56 17.68 0.40
CA ARG A 186 1.46 18.64 0.30
C ARG A 186 0.37 18.28 1.32
N LYS A 187 -0.07 19.23 2.15
CA LYS A 187 -1.08 19.03 3.21
C LYS A 187 -0.72 17.97 4.26
N ALA A 188 0.54 17.56 4.39
CA ALA A 188 1.01 16.73 5.49
C ALA A 188 1.22 17.62 6.73
N ILE A 189 0.13 18.03 7.36
CA ILE A 189 0.07 19.11 8.35
C ILE A 189 0.84 18.85 9.65
N SER A 190 1.18 17.59 9.94
CA SER A 190 1.99 17.22 11.11
C SER A 190 3.47 17.02 10.77
N PHE A 191 3.84 16.92 9.49
CA PHE A 191 5.19 16.51 9.09
C PHE A 191 6.19 17.65 9.31
N ASN A 192 7.15 17.43 10.21
CA ASN A 192 8.19 18.38 10.59
C ASN A 192 9.51 17.67 10.89
N GLN A 193 9.98 16.78 10.00
CA GLN A 193 11.22 16.06 10.18
C GLN A 193 12.34 16.62 9.31
N ASP A 194 13.58 16.45 9.77
CA ASP A 194 14.78 16.84 9.04
C ASP A 194 14.98 15.95 7.81
N LEU A 195 15.10 16.58 6.65
CA LEU A 195 15.36 15.95 5.35
C LEU A 195 16.71 16.36 4.74
N THR A 196 17.57 17.02 5.49
CA THR A 196 18.88 17.52 5.00
C THR A 196 19.80 16.41 4.52
N GLY A 197 19.57 15.16 4.94
CA GLY A 197 20.30 13.98 4.47
C GLY A 197 19.93 13.52 3.05
N TRP A 198 18.86 14.08 2.46
CA TRP A 198 18.40 13.62 1.15
C TRP A 198 19.25 14.16 0.00
N CYS A 199 19.63 13.24 -0.91
CA CYS A 199 20.30 13.61 -2.14
C CYS A 199 19.28 13.75 -3.28
N ILE A 200 19.19 14.96 -3.84
CA ILE A 200 18.23 15.31 -4.89
C ILE A 200 18.89 15.49 -6.27
N SER A 201 20.05 14.88 -6.48
CA SER A 201 20.89 15.10 -7.68
C SER A 201 20.20 14.73 -9.01
N LYS A 202 19.15 13.91 -8.97
CA LYS A 202 18.37 13.51 -10.16
C LYS A 202 17.05 14.26 -10.33
N ILE A 203 16.71 15.15 -9.41
CA ILE A 203 15.54 16.01 -9.53
C ILE A 203 15.94 17.22 -10.37
N GLY A 204 15.42 17.31 -11.60
CA GLY A 204 15.83 18.31 -12.59
C GLY A 204 15.36 19.74 -12.33
N SER A 205 14.33 19.91 -11.48
CA SER A 205 13.76 21.18 -11.05
C SER A 205 13.15 21.04 -9.67
N GLU A 206 12.91 22.15 -8.98
CA GLU A 206 12.19 22.12 -7.70
C GLU A 206 10.85 21.37 -7.85
N PRO A 207 10.58 20.36 -6.97
CA PRO A 207 9.36 19.60 -7.07
C PRO A 207 8.11 20.48 -6.85
N SER A 208 7.12 20.34 -7.73
CA SER A 208 5.89 21.15 -7.68
C SER A 208 5.12 20.87 -6.39
N PHE A 209 4.78 21.93 -5.63
CA PHE A 209 3.97 21.83 -4.40
C PHE A 209 4.50 20.85 -3.37
N PHE A 210 5.82 20.64 -3.31
CA PHE A 210 6.46 19.61 -2.47
C PHE A 210 5.94 19.58 -1.04
N SER A 211 5.85 20.74 -0.41
CA SER A 211 5.47 20.92 1.00
C SER A 211 4.30 21.88 1.23
N THR A 212 3.59 22.28 0.20
CA THR A 212 2.51 23.30 0.29
C THR A 212 1.47 22.90 1.35
N ASN A 213 1.20 23.82 2.27
CA ASN A 213 0.34 23.60 3.44
C ASN A 213 0.86 22.51 4.40
N SER A 214 2.16 22.32 4.50
CA SER A 214 2.83 21.53 5.55
C SER A 214 3.78 22.42 6.35
N PRO A 215 4.23 22.02 7.56
CA PRO A 215 5.21 22.78 8.33
C PRO A 215 6.55 23.01 7.60
N LEU A 216 6.93 22.12 6.67
CA LEU A 216 8.14 22.28 5.86
C LEU A 216 8.11 23.46 4.89
N GLU A 217 6.95 24.05 4.59
CA GLU A 217 6.84 25.19 3.66
C GLU A 217 7.59 26.43 4.15
N ASN A 218 7.84 26.52 5.47
CA ASN A 218 8.47 27.66 6.11
C ASN A 218 9.88 27.35 6.64
N THR A 219 10.47 26.21 6.30
CA THR A 219 11.81 25.80 6.69
C THR A 219 12.73 25.73 5.47
#